data_5cb76f2ced86584b190a7f733974b509
#
_entry.id   5cb76f2ced86584b190a7f733974b509
#
_cell.length_a   1.000
_cell.length_b   1.000
_cell.length_c   1.000
_cell.angle_alpha   90.00
_cell.angle_beta   90.00
_cell.angle_gamma   90.00
#
_symmetry.space_group_name_H-M   'P 1'
#
loop_
_entity.id
_entity.type
_entity.pdbx_description
1 polymer ?
#
loop_
_entity_poly.entity_id
_entity_poly.type
_entity_poly.pdbx_seq_one_letter_code
_entity_poly.pdbx_strand_id
1 'polypeptide(L)'
;MSTDLRRWIQPSLVAALGALLTTSAWRLVFAAAASAPATQSDLSALPPPVKFARDGDHQNMMDQLGIKKLRPGADPNNQATFDEATANKYPLPDLMTMKDGTKVTTAEQWPARRAEIEEDFAREVYGRIPRNVPSVTWQVTKTTMGNSGGIPTITKTLVGHVDNSSYPLISVDIQASVTTPANATGPVPVMVEFGGGFGGFRRGFGQRRVGPTTLATQPGDARGFGGAGGFGRGPAGPNWQQLLIAKGWGYGTINPGSIQADGPALTAGIIGLTNKGQPRKPDDWGALRAWQWGVSRLLDYLQTDKAVDARQVGIEGLSRYGKAALVTEAFEPRIAVGFIGSSGEGGAKLHRHIFGEAVENLTGGEYYWMAGNFMKYGASEATFGSKTPGDLPVDSNELIALCAPRLTFISYGIPGKGDAKWLDHEGSFMATIDASRVFALLGAKGLDVEGDPHTAKMPPVNQGLLDGQLAWRQHDGGHTDAPNMKYFLLWADKFIGHTPPQ
;
A
#
# COMPACT_ATOMS: atom_id res chain seq x y z
N MET A 1 -16.31 -56.08 28.47
CA MET A 1 -17.70 -56.16 28.02
C MET A 1 -17.78 -55.19 26.83
N SER A 2 -17.41 -55.54 25.59
CA SER A 2 -18.12 -56.37 24.59
C SER A 2 -19.53 -55.88 24.32
N THR A 3 -19.75 -55.34 23.15
CA THR A 3 -20.38 -55.88 21.92
C THR A 3 -20.57 -54.72 20.90
N ASP A 4 -19.94 -54.68 19.82
CA ASP A 4 -20.21 -55.19 18.46
C ASP A 4 -21.67 -55.15 17.99
N LEU A 5 -21.94 -54.48 16.90
CA LEU A 5 -22.94 -54.87 15.91
C LEU A 5 -22.74 -54.16 14.54
N ARG A 6 -22.10 -54.90 13.63
CA ARG A 6 -22.16 -54.74 12.18
C ARG A 6 -23.45 -55.44 11.67
N ARG A 7 -23.88 -55.00 10.48
CA ARG A 7 -24.62 -55.73 9.41
C ARG A 7 -25.65 -54.78 8.77
N TRP A 8 -25.93 -54.74 7.45
CA TRP A 8 -25.85 -55.61 6.28
C TRP A 8 -25.89 -54.74 5.01
N ILE A 9 -25.13 -54.77 3.94
CA ILE A 9 -24.84 -55.68 2.82
C ILE A 9 -26.14 -56.38 2.27
N GLN A 10 -26.53 -56.37 1.00
CA GLN A 10 -25.90 -56.41 -0.33
C GLN A 10 -26.96 -56.29 -1.44
N PRO A 11 -26.64 -56.53 -2.74
CA PRO A 11 -27.11 -55.77 -3.89
C PRO A 11 -28.07 -56.56 -4.80
N SER A 12 -28.63 -55.89 -5.77
CA SER A 12 -29.37 -56.56 -6.87
C SER A 12 -28.90 -56.07 -8.24
N LEU A 13 -28.32 -56.99 -9.00
CA LEU A 13 -28.13 -56.97 -10.43
C LEU A 13 -29.47 -57.07 -11.16
N VAL A 14 -29.72 -56.29 -12.22
CA VAL A 14 -30.49 -56.72 -13.39
C VAL A 14 -29.97 -56.03 -14.67
N ALA A 15 -29.63 -56.85 -15.55
CA ALA A 15 -29.38 -56.95 -16.97
C ALA A 15 -29.59 -55.76 -17.94
N ALA A 16 -28.68 -55.78 -18.87
CA ALA A 16 -28.53 -55.02 -20.11
C ALA A 16 -29.73 -54.92 -21.03
N LEU A 17 -29.91 -53.79 -21.67
CA LEU A 17 -30.39 -53.69 -23.06
C LEU A 17 -29.67 -52.54 -23.74
N GLY A 18 -28.99 -52.82 -24.83
CA GLY A 18 -28.27 -51.84 -25.64
C GLY A 18 -29.20 -50.97 -26.47
N ALA A 19 -28.85 -49.71 -26.54
CA ALA A 19 -29.30 -48.81 -27.60
C ALA A 19 -28.13 -47.90 -27.99
N LEU A 20 -27.66 -48.04 -29.20
CA LEU A 20 -26.78 -47.09 -29.88
C LEU A 20 -27.49 -45.73 -29.92
N LEU A 21 -26.93 -44.74 -29.23
CA LEU A 21 -27.23 -43.32 -29.47
C LEU A 21 -25.93 -42.58 -29.72
N THR A 22 -25.83 -42.08 -30.94
CA THR A 22 -24.76 -41.19 -31.43
C THR A 22 -24.60 -39.99 -30.55
N THR A 23 -23.44 -39.85 -29.89
CA THR A 23 -23.08 -38.67 -29.12
C THR A 23 -22.66 -37.55 -30.06
N SER A 24 -23.60 -36.70 -30.45
CA SER A 24 -23.28 -35.38 -30.98
C SER A 24 -22.79 -34.51 -29.82
N ALA A 25 -21.48 -34.34 -29.70
CA ALA A 25 -20.85 -33.43 -28.75
C ALA A 25 -21.17 -31.98 -29.14
N TRP A 26 -22.16 -31.40 -28.50
CA TRP A 26 -22.38 -29.95 -28.53
C TRP A 26 -21.28 -29.29 -27.68
N ARG A 27 -20.22 -28.84 -28.35
CA ARG A 27 -19.31 -27.87 -27.76
C ARG A 27 -20.05 -26.53 -27.67
N LEU A 28 -20.54 -26.18 -26.49
CA LEU A 28 -20.91 -24.82 -26.15
C LEU A 28 -19.63 -23.98 -26.13
N VAL A 29 -19.32 -23.37 -27.26
CA VAL A 29 -18.34 -22.26 -27.32
C VAL A 29 -19.04 -21.07 -26.72
N PHE A 30 -18.75 -20.77 -25.46
CA PHE A 30 -19.00 -19.45 -24.91
C PHE A 30 -18.06 -18.47 -25.63
N ALA A 31 -18.52 -17.92 -26.75
CA ALA A 31 -17.92 -16.72 -27.29
C ALA A 31 -18.23 -15.61 -26.28
N ALA A 32 -17.21 -15.18 -25.52
CA ALA A 32 -17.28 -13.92 -24.85
C ALA A 32 -17.53 -12.87 -25.94
N ALA A 33 -18.71 -12.28 -25.93
CA ALA A 33 -19.04 -11.18 -26.82
C ALA A 33 -18.08 -10.03 -26.46
N ALA A 34 -17.01 -9.88 -27.26
CA ALA A 34 -16.22 -8.67 -27.23
C ALA A 34 -17.20 -7.53 -27.57
N SER A 35 -17.42 -6.64 -26.60
CA SER A 35 -18.21 -5.44 -26.85
C SER A 35 -17.57 -4.70 -28.02
N ALA A 36 -18.37 -4.34 -29.02
CA ALA A 36 -17.89 -3.57 -30.15
C ALA A 36 -17.26 -2.29 -29.64
N PRO A 37 -16.15 -1.80 -30.24
CA PRO A 37 -15.54 -0.54 -29.84
C PRO A 37 -16.59 0.58 -29.94
N ALA A 38 -16.66 1.46 -28.92
CA ALA A 38 -17.59 2.59 -28.88
C ALA A 38 -17.43 3.45 -30.13
N THR A 39 -18.53 3.83 -30.75
CA THR A 39 -18.48 4.69 -31.93
C THR A 39 -18.12 6.14 -31.54
N GLN A 40 -17.63 6.94 -32.48
CA GLN A 40 -17.28 8.33 -32.22
C GLN A 40 -18.50 9.18 -31.76
N SER A 41 -19.70 8.80 -32.17
CA SER A 41 -20.96 9.40 -31.71
C SER A 41 -21.25 9.05 -30.23
N ASP A 42 -20.94 7.84 -29.78
CA ASP A 42 -21.14 7.41 -28.38
C ASP A 42 -20.16 8.14 -27.45
N LEU A 43 -18.92 8.36 -27.89
CA LEU A 43 -17.92 9.09 -27.13
C LEU A 43 -18.27 10.58 -26.97
N SER A 44 -18.89 11.21 -27.99
CA SER A 44 -19.30 12.62 -27.93
C SER A 44 -20.47 12.88 -26.98
N ALA A 45 -21.24 11.82 -26.63
CA ALA A 45 -22.36 11.91 -25.68
C ALA A 45 -21.89 11.86 -24.21
N LEU A 46 -20.65 11.44 -23.94
CA LEU A 46 -20.12 11.36 -22.58
C LEU A 46 -19.58 12.73 -22.13
N PRO A 47 -19.84 13.15 -20.86
CA PRO A 47 -19.24 14.35 -20.34
C PRO A 47 -17.72 14.19 -20.29
N PRO A 48 -16.94 15.18 -20.78
CA PRO A 48 -15.48 15.10 -20.71
C PRO A 48 -14.99 15.15 -19.25
N PRO A 49 -13.78 14.62 -18.98
CA PRO A 49 -13.17 14.74 -17.65
C PRO A 49 -13.07 16.22 -17.24
N VAL A 50 -13.44 16.50 -16.00
CA VAL A 50 -13.29 17.85 -15.43
C VAL A 50 -11.79 18.17 -15.35
N LYS A 51 -11.42 19.35 -15.85
CA LYS A 51 -10.07 19.89 -15.75
C LYS A 51 -10.07 21.01 -14.74
N PHE A 52 -9.51 20.76 -13.60
CA PHE A 52 -9.31 21.80 -12.61
C PHE A 52 -8.12 22.71 -12.99
N ALA A 53 -8.23 24.00 -12.68
CA ALA A 53 -7.07 24.87 -12.59
C ALA A 53 -6.20 24.44 -11.38
N ARG A 54 -5.02 25.04 -11.24
CA ARG A 54 -4.17 24.80 -10.06
C ARG A 54 -5.03 24.95 -8.78
N ASP A 55 -4.90 24.01 -7.86
CA ASP A 55 -5.59 23.94 -6.56
C ASP A 55 -7.13 23.81 -6.63
N GLY A 56 -7.70 23.73 -7.84
CA GLY A 56 -9.16 23.67 -8.02
C GLY A 56 -9.81 22.40 -7.50
N ASP A 57 -9.14 21.26 -7.57
CA ASP A 57 -9.64 20.01 -6.99
C ASP A 57 -9.63 20.07 -5.45
N HIS A 58 -8.58 20.64 -4.85
CA HIS A 58 -8.48 20.87 -3.41
C HIS A 58 -9.61 21.80 -2.92
N GLN A 59 -9.80 22.93 -3.61
CA GLN A 59 -10.87 23.87 -3.27
C GLN A 59 -12.27 23.23 -3.44
N ASN A 60 -12.49 22.48 -4.51
CA ASN A 60 -13.73 21.75 -4.71
C ASN A 60 -14.04 20.80 -3.56
N MET A 61 -13.04 20.08 -3.04
CA MET A 61 -13.22 19.20 -1.89
C MET A 61 -13.51 19.99 -0.61
N MET A 62 -12.83 21.11 -0.38
CA MET A 62 -13.13 22.01 0.74
C MET A 62 -14.57 22.52 0.69
N ASP A 63 -15.04 22.91 -0.51
CA ASP A 63 -16.40 23.40 -0.70
C ASP A 63 -17.44 22.31 -0.42
N GLN A 64 -17.22 21.06 -0.91
CA GLN A 64 -18.09 19.93 -0.63
C GLN A 64 -18.20 19.63 0.88
N LEU A 65 -17.10 19.81 1.62
CA LEU A 65 -17.02 19.56 3.05
C LEU A 65 -17.47 20.78 3.89
N GLY A 66 -17.69 21.93 3.29
CA GLY A 66 -17.98 23.18 4.01
C GLY A 66 -16.78 23.70 4.83
N ILE A 67 -15.55 23.40 4.41
CA ILE A 67 -14.30 23.87 5.03
C ILE A 67 -13.97 25.23 4.45
N LYS A 68 -13.81 26.23 5.32
CA LYS A 68 -13.40 27.58 4.94
C LYS A 68 -11.90 27.79 5.07
N LYS A 69 -11.29 27.15 6.07
CA LYS A 69 -9.85 27.32 6.36
C LYS A 69 -9.26 26.05 6.94
N LEU A 70 -8.10 25.68 6.45
CA LEU A 70 -7.24 24.63 7.01
C LEU A 70 -6.15 25.25 7.88
N ARG A 71 -5.68 24.51 8.87
CA ARG A 71 -4.45 24.85 9.59
C ARG A 71 -3.25 24.65 8.65
N PRO A 72 -2.20 25.47 8.80
CA PRO A 72 -0.96 25.25 8.05
C PRO A 72 -0.30 23.95 8.51
N GLY A 73 0.28 23.21 7.57
CA GLY A 73 1.10 22.04 7.87
C GLY A 73 2.40 22.44 8.57
N ALA A 74 3.08 21.46 9.17
CA ALA A 74 4.39 21.64 9.76
C ALA A 74 5.41 22.07 8.69
N ASP A 75 6.28 23.02 9.07
CA ASP A 75 7.42 23.43 8.28
C ASP A 75 8.67 22.67 8.75
N PRO A 76 9.33 21.87 7.91
CA PRO A 76 10.53 21.11 8.30
C PRO A 76 11.68 22.00 8.75
N ASN A 77 11.67 23.29 8.42
CA ASN A 77 12.68 24.26 8.86
C ASN A 77 12.32 24.97 10.18
N ASN A 78 11.08 24.80 10.66
CA ASN A 78 10.64 25.41 11.92
C ASN A 78 10.82 24.43 13.07
N GLN A 79 11.81 24.68 13.93
CA GLN A 79 12.13 23.83 15.08
C GLN A 79 10.97 23.70 16.09
N ALA A 80 10.03 24.64 16.14
CA ALA A 80 8.87 24.56 17.02
C ALA A 80 7.91 23.38 16.66
N THR A 81 8.01 22.81 15.47
CA THR A 81 7.23 21.62 15.07
C THR A 81 7.89 20.30 15.51
N PHE A 82 8.99 20.33 16.25
CA PHE A 82 9.80 19.19 16.70
C PHE A 82 9.96 19.15 18.22
N ASP A 83 8.91 19.50 18.95
CA ASP A 83 8.91 19.53 20.42
C ASP A 83 8.24 18.28 20.99
N GLU A 84 9.05 17.31 21.43
CA GLU A 84 8.58 16.07 22.07
C GLU A 84 7.79 16.32 23.37
N ALA A 85 8.10 17.41 24.10
CA ALA A 85 7.42 17.70 25.35
C ALA A 85 5.92 18.01 25.18
N THR A 86 5.54 18.44 23.97
CA THR A 86 4.14 18.77 23.62
C THR A 86 3.54 17.84 22.57
N ALA A 87 4.30 16.86 22.09
CA ALA A 87 3.90 15.99 20.98
C ALA A 87 2.72 15.06 21.34
N ASN A 88 2.70 14.49 22.54
CA ASN A 88 1.64 13.60 23.03
C ASN A 88 0.40 14.38 23.51
N LYS A 89 -0.24 15.08 22.59
CA LYS A 89 -1.35 16.00 22.91
C LYS A 89 -2.70 15.30 23.07
N TYR A 90 -2.91 14.20 22.39
CA TYR A 90 -4.19 13.52 22.31
C TYR A 90 -4.07 12.04 22.70
N PRO A 91 -5.04 11.50 23.46
CA PRO A 91 -5.03 10.07 23.78
C PRO A 91 -5.23 9.21 22.52
N LEU A 92 -4.58 8.05 22.48
CA LEU A 92 -4.80 7.07 21.43
C LEU A 92 -6.20 6.46 21.51
N PRO A 93 -6.82 6.09 20.39
CA PRO A 93 -8.03 5.27 20.41
C PRO A 93 -7.70 3.90 21.02
N ASP A 94 -8.64 3.36 21.80
CA ASP A 94 -8.44 2.03 22.40
C ASP A 94 -8.61 0.93 21.33
N LEU A 95 -7.49 0.41 20.90
CA LEU A 95 -7.37 -0.65 19.89
C LEU A 95 -8.22 -1.90 20.25
N MET A 96 -8.36 -2.20 21.56
CA MET A 96 -9.02 -3.39 22.08
C MET A 96 -10.45 -3.13 22.59
N THR A 97 -11.11 -2.09 22.09
CA THR A 97 -12.50 -1.78 22.44
C THR A 97 -13.33 -1.50 21.19
N MET A 98 -14.42 -2.24 21.02
CA MET A 98 -15.40 -2.01 19.96
C MET A 98 -16.15 -0.68 20.16
N LYS A 99 -16.78 -0.16 19.11
CA LYS A 99 -17.56 1.10 19.17
C LYS A 99 -18.72 1.08 20.15
N ASP A 100 -19.25 -0.09 20.44
CA ASP A 100 -20.32 -0.29 21.44
C ASP A 100 -19.81 -0.39 22.90
N GLY A 101 -18.48 -0.28 23.09
CA GLY A 101 -17.80 -0.39 24.37
C GLY A 101 -17.38 -1.81 24.77
N THR A 102 -17.71 -2.82 23.96
CA THR A 102 -17.31 -4.21 24.21
C THR A 102 -15.79 -4.36 24.12
N LYS A 103 -15.17 -5.00 25.14
CA LYS A 103 -13.73 -5.29 25.14
C LYS A 103 -13.42 -6.49 24.26
N VAL A 104 -12.37 -6.34 23.45
CA VAL A 104 -11.80 -7.40 22.61
C VAL A 104 -10.73 -8.12 23.42
N THR A 105 -11.02 -9.34 23.85
CA THR A 105 -10.16 -10.15 24.73
C THR A 105 -9.79 -11.50 24.13
N THR A 106 -10.41 -11.88 23.01
CA THR A 106 -10.13 -13.13 22.31
C THR A 106 -9.93 -12.92 20.81
N ALA A 107 -9.20 -13.84 20.18
CA ALA A 107 -8.94 -13.82 18.74
C ALA A 107 -10.23 -13.87 17.90
N GLU A 108 -11.28 -14.55 18.38
CA GLU A 108 -12.57 -14.69 17.71
C GLU A 108 -13.33 -13.35 17.64
N GLN A 109 -13.09 -12.43 18.56
CA GLN A 109 -13.72 -11.10 18.57
C GLN A 109 -13.01 -10.12 17.62
N TRP A 110 -11.73 -10.36 17.33
CA TRP A 110 -10.93 -9.45 16.51
C TRP A 110 -11.50 -9.18 15.11
N PRO A 111 -12.04 -10.14 14.34
CA PRO A 111 -12.61 -9.86 13.03
C PRO A 111 -13.70 -8.77 13.04
N ALA A 112 -14.52 -8.71 14.09
CA ALA A 112 -15.55 -7.66 14.22
C ALA A 112 -14.90 -6.28 14.47
N ARG A 113 -13.94 -6.19 15.41
CA ARG A 113 -13.19 -4.96 15.66
C ARG A 113 -12.37 -4.51 14.45
N ARG A 114 -11.70 -5.46 13.78
CA ARG A 114 -10.99 -5.20 12.54
C ARG A 114 -11.90 -4.54 11.48
N ALA A 115 -13.11 -5.04 11.30
CA ALA A 115 -14.07 -4.48 10.35
C ALA A 115 -14.48 -3.04 10.70
N GLU A 116 -14.65 -2.72 11.99
CA GLU A 116 -14.92 -1.34 12.44
C GLU A 116 -13.76 -0.39 12.12
N ILE A 117 -12.52 -0.83 12.37
CA ILE A 117 -11.29 -0.07 12.09
C ILE A 117 -11.13 0.13 10.58
N GLU A 118 -11.29 -0.92 9.78
CA GLU A 118 -11.22 -0.84 8.31
C GLU A 118 -12.24 0.14 7.74
N GLU A 119 -13.47 0.12 8.25
CA GLU A 119 -14.51 1.04 7.81
C GLU A 119 -14.20 2.50 8.16
N ASP A 120 -13.64 2.76 9.34
CA ASP A 120 -13.25 4.11 9.74
C ASP A 120 -12.08 4.63 8.90
N PHE A 121 -11.06 3.82 8.64
CA PHE A 121 -10.01 4.18 7.70
C PHE A 121 -10.54 4.41 6.28
N ALA A 122 -11.42 3.54 5.81
CA ALA A 122 -12.02 3.67 4.48
C ALA A 122 -12.89 4.92 4.35
N ARG A 123 -13.64 5.29 5.38
CA ARG A 123 -14.51 6.47 5.35
C ARG A 123 -13.75 7.77 5.56
N GLU A 124 -12.81 7.80 6.52
CA GLU A 124 -12.26 9.05 7.03
C GLU A 124 -10.83 9.32 6.56
N VAL A 125 -10.04 8.28 6.23
CA VAL A 125 -8.59 8.44 6.03
C VAL A 125 -8.16 8.17 4.59
N TYR A 126 -8.36 6.95 4.05
CA TYR A 126 -7.83 6.58 2.73
C TYR A 126 -8.88 6.51 1.62
N GLY A 127 -10.16 6.50 1.97
CA GLY A 127 -11.28 6.43 1.06
C GLY A 127 -11.71 5.00 0.69
N ARG A 128 -12.96 4.88 0.25
CA ARG A 128 -13.56 3.62 -0.16
C ARG A 128 -13.26 3.29 -1.61
N ILE A 129 -12.86 2.06 -1.85
CA ILE A 129 -12.83 1.51 -3.22
C ILE A 129 -14.29 1.34 -3.68
N PRO A 130 -14.66 1.82 -4.88
CA PRO A 130 -16.00 1.60 -5.41
C PRO A 130 -16.37 0.12 -5.53
N ARG A 131 -17.62 -0.25 -5.24
CA ARG A 131 -18.07 -1.65 -5.33
C ARG A 131 -18.00 -2.24 -6.74
N ASN A 132 -18.16 -1.40 -7.75
CA ASN A 132 -18.14 -1.73 -9.17
C ASN A 132 -16.85 -1.31 -9.86
N VAL A 133 -15.70 -1.45 -9.17
CA VAL A 133 -14.40 -1.16 -9.75
C VAL A 133 -14.16 -2.04 -10.99
N PRO A 134 -13.57 -1.49 -12.08
CA PRO A 134 -13.35 -2.22 -13.32
C PRO A 134 -12.46 -3.47 -13.14
N SER A 135 -12.69 -4.47 -13.97
CA SER A 135 -11.83 -5.66 -14.09
C SER A 135 -10.50 -5.30 -14.75
N VAL A 136 -9.48 -6.13 -14.51
CA VAL A 136 -8.14 -5.97 -15.10
C VAL A 136 -7.75 -7.24 -15.83
N THR A 137 -7.36 -7.10 -17.11
CA THR A 137 -6.81 -8.20 -17.91
C THR A 137 -5.31 -8.05 -18.02
N TRP A 138 -4.56 -9.04 -17.56
CA TRP A 138 -3.11 -8.99 -17.57
C TRP A 138 -2.52 -9.63 -18.83
N GLN A 139 -1.50 -8.97 -19.37
CA GLN A 139 -0.69 -9.44 -20.49
C GLN A 139 0.79 -9.44 -20.13
N VAL A 140 1.48 -10.54 -20.41
CA VAL A 140 2.95 -10.58 -20.43
C VAL A 140 3.40 -10.01 -21.78
N THR A 141 3.91 -8.79 -21.78
CA THR A 141 4.33 -8.09 -23.01
C THR A 141 5.75 -8.44 -23.42
N LYS A 142 6.59 -8.88 -22.45
CA LYS A 142 7.97 -9.27 -22.71
C LYS A 142 8.44 -10.26 -21.64
N THR A 143 9.23 -11.24 -22.07
CA THR A 143 10.02 -12.10 -21.19
C THR A 143 11.50 -11.97 -21.56
N THR A 144 12.36 -11.72 -20.57
CA THR A 144 13.80 -11.59 -20.78
C THR A 144 14.58 -12.44 -19.81
N MET A 145 15.65 -13.06 -20.33
CA MET A 145 16.67 -13.67 -19.49
C MET A 145 17.65 -12.58 -19.02
N GLY A 146 18.09 -12.69 -17.77
CA GLY A 146 19.02 -11.76 -17.15
C GLY A 146 19.95 -12.46 -16.19
N ASN A 147 20.71 -11.67 -15.45
CA ASN A 147 21.59 -12.14 -14.39
C ASN A 147 21.56 -11.15 -13.23
N SER A 148 21.46 -11.65 -12.02
CA SER A 148 21.47 -10.84 -10.80
C SER A 148 22.49 -11.43 -9.83
N GLY A 149 23.63 -10.76 -9.65
CA GLY A 149 24.69 -11.24 -8.75
C GLY A 149 25.30 -12.60 -9.12
N GLY A 150 25.35 -12.94 -10.42
CA GLY A 150 25.82 -14.25 -10.90
C GLY A 150 24.71 -15.30 -11.09
N ILE A 151 23.52 -15.07 -10.60
CA ILE A 151 22.39 -16.00 -10.68
C ILE A 151 21.54 -15.65 -11.91
N PRO A 152 21.28 -16.60 -12.82
CA PRO A 152 20.37 -16.39 -13.96
C PRO A 152 18.96 -16.07 -13.50
N THR A 153 18.29 -15.15 -14.19
CA THR A 153 16.95 -14.70 -13.86
C THR A 153 16.03 -14.66 -15.08
N ILE A 154 14.74 -14.80 -14.84
CA ILE A 154 13.68 -14.57 -15.83
C ILE A 154 12.85 -13.37 -15.36
N THR A 155 12.75 -12.35 -16.21
CA THR A 155 11.91 -11.18 -15.96
C THR A 155 10.73 -11.16 -16.93
N LYS A 156 9.51 -11.08 -16.39
CA LYS A 156 8.28 -10.84 -17.14
C LYS A 156 7.90 -9.37 -16.97
N THR A 157 7.72 -8.67 -18.08
CA THR A 157 7.12 -7.32 -18.11
C THR A 157 5.62 -7.48 -18.33
N LEU A 158 4.83 -6.82 -17.51
CA LEU A 158 3.38 -6.99 -17.41
C LEU A 158 2.67 -5.66 -17.70
N VAL A 159 1.55 -5.76 -18.42
CA VAL A 159 0.59 -4.68 -18.55
C VAL A 159 -0.79 -5.20 -18.14
N GLY A 160 -1.40 -4.54 -17.17
CA GLY A 160 -2.76 -4.81 -16.73
C GLY A 160 -3.72 -3.81 -17.35
N HIS A 161 -4.46 -4.22 -18.38
CA HIS A 161 -5.47 -3.38 -19.04
C HIS A 161 -6.72 -3.32 -18.18
N VAL A 162 -7.05 -2.13 -17.69
CA VAL A 162 -8.26 -1.88 -16.91
C VAL A 162 -9.44 -1.68 -17.86
N ASP A 163 -10.53 -2.41 -17.65
CA ASP A 163 -11.75 -2.26 -18.43
C ASP A 163 -12.31 -0.84 -18.30
N ASN A 164 -12.25 -0.07 -19.37
CA ASN A 164 -12.77 1.28 -19.45
C ASN A 164 -14.07 1.41 -20.26
N SER A 165 -14.74 0.30 -20.54
CA SER A 165 -15.97 0.27 -21.35
C SER A 165 -17.07 1.20 -20.81
N SER A 166 -17.13 1.40 -19.49
CA SER A 166 -18.10 2.29 -18.83
C SER A 166 -17.79 3.78 -19.02
N TYR A 167 -16.52 4.14 -19.36
CA TYR A 167 -16.06 5.51 -19.62
C TYR A 167 -14.78 5.50 -20.45
N PRO A 168 -14.87 5.30 -21.78
CA PRO A 168 -13.72 5.11 -22.67
C PRO A 168 -12.82 6.35 -22.84
N LEU A 169 -13.21 7.50 -22.28
CA LEU A 169 -12.41 8.73 -22.31
C LEU A 169 -11.17 8.69 -21.40
N ILE A 170 -11.10 7.69 -20.50
CA ILE A 170 -9.93 7.45 -19.64
C ILE A 170 -9.47 6.01 -19.84
N SER A 171 -8.18 5.82 -20.12
CA SER A 171 -7.53 4.52 -20.19
C SER A 171 -6.51 4.40 -19.06
N VAL A 172 -6.46 3.22 -18.43
CA VAL A 172 -5.51 2.88 -17.36
C VAL A 172 -4.85 1.55 -17.68
N ASP A 173 -3.54 1.58 -17.84
CA ASP A 173 -2.70 0.42 -18.11
C ASP A 173 -1.68 0.26 -17.00
N ILE A 174 -1.93 -0.66 -16.07
CA ILE A 174 -1.06 -0.91 -14.92
C ILE A 174 0.24 -1.53 -15.40
N GLN A 175 1.35 -0.86 -15.12
CA GLN A 175 2.69 -1.33 -15.49
C GLN A 175 3.34 -2.04 -14.32
N ALA A 176 3.77 -3.27 -14.52
CA ALA A 176 4.46 -4.07 -13.52
C ALA A 176 5.51 -4.98 -14.14
N SER A 177 6.38 -5.52 -13.32
CA SER A 177 7.29 -6.59 -13.70
C SER A 177 7.44 -7.60 -12.56
N VAL A 178 7.81 -8.82 -12.90
CA VAL A 178 8.23 -9.84 -11.94
C VAL A 178 9.47 -10.55 -12.44
N THR A 179 10.46 -10.70 -11.55
CA THR A 179 11.74 -11.37 -11.82
C THR A 179 11.89 -12.52 -10.83
N THR A 180 12.18 -13.70 -11.35
CA THR A 180 12.43 -14.91 -10.54
C THR A 180 13.77 -15.54 -10.91
N PRO A 181 14.45 -16.29 -10.01
CA PRO A 181 15.59 -17.10 -10.37
C PRO A 181 15.23 -18.11 -11.48
N ALA A 182 16.04 -18.19 -12.53
CA ALA A 182 15.79 -19.10 -13.65
C ALA A 182 16.04 -20.58 -13.30
N ASN A 183 16.83 -20.83 -12.26
CA ASN A 183 17.16 -22.16 -11.74
C ASN A 183 16.27 -22.62 -10.59
N ALA A 184 15.20 -21.88 -10.28
CA ALA A 184 14.25 -22.29 -9.25
C ALA A 184 13.59 -23.63 -9.60
N THR A 185 13.52 -24.54 -8.64
CA THR A 185 12.90 -25.88 -8.81
C THR A 185 11.42 -25.91 -8.53
N GLY A 186 10.84 -24.78 -8.11
CA GLY A 186 9.43 -24.59 -7.78
C GLY A 186 9.06 -23.12 -7.71
N PRO A 187 7.80 -22.80 -7.32
CA PRO A 187 7.39 -21.43 -7.14
C PRO A 187 8.16 -20.77 -5.97
N VAL A 188 8.48 -19.48 -6.13
CA VAL A 188 9.29 -18.73 -5.17
C VAL A 188 8.50 -17.61 -4.51
N PRO A 189 8.84 -17.21 -3.26
CA PRO A 189 8.37 -15.97 -2.66
C PRO A 189 8.76 -14.76 -3.51
N VAL A 190 7.93 -13.71 -3.53
CA VAL A 190 8.21 -12.49 -4.30
C VAL A 190 7.96 -11.26 -3.46
N MET A 191 8.95 -10.35 -3.37
CA MET A 191 8.74 -9.01 -2.84
C MET A 191 8.37 -8.05 -3.96
N VAL A 192 7.23 -7.36 -3.85
CA VAL A 192 6.79 -6.33 -4.79
C VAL A 192 7.15 -4.96 -4.23
N GLU A 193 7.85 -4.13 -5.01
CA GLU A 193 8.22 -2.77 -4.69
C GLU A 193 7.28 -1.77 -5.39
N PHE A 194 6.84 -0.75 -4.67
CA PHE A 194 6.27 0.45 -5.28
C PHE A 194 7.37 1.31 -5.89
N GLY A 195 7.25 1.60 -7.15
CA GLY A 195 8.19 2.41 -7.91
C GLY A 195 8.95 1.62 -8.95
N GLY A 196 9.19 2.21 -10.10
CA GLY A 196 9.97 1.62 -11.19
C GLY A 196 11.44 2.01 -11.10
N GLY A 197 12.09 1.87 -9.96
CA GLY A 197 13.39 2.44 -9.65
C GLY A 197 14.61 1.75 -10.23
N PHE A 198 14.52 0.68 -11.02
CA PHE A 198 15.71 -0.05 -11.46
C PHE A 198 15.80 -0.25 -12.98
N GLY A 199 16.58 0.62 -13.60
CA GLY A 199 17.32 0.32 -14.84
C GLY A 199 16.59 0.53 -16.18
N GLY A 200 15.27 0.79 -16.23
CA GLY A 200 14.55 0.90 -17.50
C GLY A 200 13.68 2.13 -17.70
N PHE A 201 13.10 2.68 -16.67
CA PHE A 201 12.11 3.77 -16.76
C PHE A 201 12.64 5.18 -16.47
N ARG A 202 13.94 5.36 -16.26
CA ARG A 202 14.57 6.68 -16.05
C ARG A 202 14.54 7.61 -17.28
N ARG A 203 13.94 7.20 -18.41
CA ARG A 203 13.87 7.99 -19.66
C ARG A 203 12.46 8.39 -20.08
N GLY A 204 11.58 8.69 -19.16
CA GLY A 204 10.20 9.06 -19.51
C GLY A 204 9.66 10.36 -18.93
N PHE A 205 10.28 10.97 -17.94
CA PHE A 205 9.88 12.30 -17.50
C PHE A 205 10.69 13.34 -18.27
N GLY A 206 10.12 13.73 -19.42
CA GLY A 206 10.69 14.64 -20.38
C GLY A 206 11.04 15.98 -19.77
N GLN A 207 12.32 16.32 -19.86
CA GLN A 207 12.69 17.71 -20.01
C GLN A 207 12.06 18.23 -21.32
N ARG A 208 10.91 18.87 -21.23
CA ARG A 208 10.55 19.88 -22.20
C ARG A 208 11.55 21.02 -22.03
N ARG A 209 12.53 21.10 -22.94
CA ARG A 209 13.28 22.34 -23.18
C ARG A 209 12.26 23.41 -23.54
N VAL A 210 11.99 24.30 -22.61
CA VAL A 210 11.41 25.61 -22.93
C VAL A 210 12.60 26.55 -23.13
N GLY A 211 12.67 27.11 -24.31
CA GLY A 211 13.64 28.14 -24.65
C GLY A 211 13.47 29.41 -23.79
N PRO A 212 14.44 30.33 -23.81
CA PRO A 212 14.49 31.43 -22.86
C PRO A 212 13.45 32.49 -23.19
N THR A 213 12.50 32.70 -22.27
CA THR A 213 11.74 33.96 -22.24
C THR A 213 11.83 34.51 -20.82
N THR A 214 12.53 35.59 -20.70
CA THR A 214 12.59 36.47 -19.55
C THR A 214 11.21 37.04 -19.22
N LEU A 215 10.78 36.93 -17.92
CA LEU A 215 10.09 38.04 -17.23
C LEU A 215 9.79 37.70 -15.74
N ALA A 216 10.29 38.60 -14.91
CA ALA A 216 9.78 39.09 -13.62
C ALA A 216 9.37 38.12 -12.49
N THR A 217 10.15 38.19 -11.44
CA THR A 217 9.96 37.76 -10.05
C THR A 217 8.69 38.30 -9.41
N GLN A 218 7.93 37.39 -8.76
CA GLN A 218 7.12 37.66 -7.56
C GLN A 218 7.29 36.50 -6.56
N PRO A 219 7.37 36.76 -5.24
CA PRO A 219 7.66 35.73 -4.24
C PRO A 219 6.36 35.06 -3.76
N GLY A 220 6.34 33.73 -3.77
CA GLY A 220 5.21 32.94 -3.25
C GLY A 220 5.14 31.52 -3.79
N ASP A 221 6.25 30.90 -4.10
CA ASP A 221 6.26 29.49 -4.51
C ASP A 221 6.45 28.58 -3.31
N ALA A 222 5.37 27.88 -2.92
CA ALA A 222 5.46 26.66 -2.18
C ALA A 222 6.22 25.63 -3.03
N ARG A 223 7.52 25.51 -2.79
CA ARG A 223 8.36 24.49 -3.43
C ARG A 223 7.96 23.15 -2.88
N GLY A 224 7.25 22.36 -3.66
CA GLY A 224 7.18 20.93 -3.44
C GLY A 224 8.60 20.38 -3.26
N PHE A 225 8.83 19.63 -2.19
CA PHE A 225 10.10 18.98 -1.90
C PHE A 225 10.41 17.87 -2.92
N GLY A 226 10.75 18.28 -4.13
CA GLY A 226 11.46 17.50 -5.13
C GLY A 226 12.94 17.82 -5.07
N GLY A 227 13.54 17.77 -3.88
CA GLY A 227 14.98 17.86 -3.71
C GLY A 227 15.62 16.64 -4.34
N ALA A 228 16.17 16.78 -5.56
CA ALA A 228 17.16 15.89 -6.10
C ALA A 228 18.43 15.98 -5.24
N GLY A 229 18.38 15.43 -4.03
CA GLY A 229 19.57 15.00 -3.31
C GLY A 229 20.18 13.90 -4.16
N GLY A 230 21.35 14.14 -4.78
CA GLY A 230 22.06 13.13 -5.51
C GLY A 230 22.25 11.92 -4.62
N PHE A 231 21.62 10.82 -4.99
CA PHE A 231 21.88 9.51 -4.38
C PHE A 231 23.36 9.23 -4.55
N GLY A 232 24.14 9.45 -3.49
CA GLY A 232 25.52 9.01 -3.41
C GLY A 232 25.54 7.53 -3.82
N ARG A 233 26.55 7.11 -4.55
CA ARG A 233 26.80 5.68 -4.80
C ARG A 233 26.71 5.00 -3.44
N GLY A 234 25.68 4.17 -3.27
CA GLY A 234 25.54 3.35 -2.06
C GLY A 234 26.79 2.51 -1.83
N PRO A 235 26.99 2.00 -0.61
CA PRO A 235 28.17 1.18 -0.29
C PRO A 235 28.33 0.06 -1.31
N ALA A 236 29.59 -0.30 -1.58
CA ALA A 236 29.98 -1.37 -2.51
C ALA A 236 29.51 -2.73 -1.98
N GLY A 237 28.23 -3.06 -2.18
CA GLY A 237 27.58 -4.30 -1.77
C GLY A 237 26.46 -4.66 -2.73
N PRO A 238 25.90 -5.88 -2.63
CA PRO A 238 24.76 -6.28 -3.43
C PRO A 238 23.55 -5.38 -3.12
N ASN A 239 22.82 -4.98 -4.17
CA ASN A 239 21.55 -4.29 -4.00
C ASN A 239 20.48 -5.26 -3.43
N TRP A 240 19.35 -4.74 -2.98
CA TRP A 240 18.36 -5.56 -2.31
C TRP A 240 17.73 -6.64 -3.24
N GLN A 241 17.60 -6.38 -4.55
CA GLN A 241 17.14 -7.37 -5.52
C GLN A 241 18.14 -8.53 -5.64
N GLN A 242 19.43 -8.23 -5.62
CA GLN A 242 20.47 -9.26 -5.62
C GLN A 242 20.43 -10.10 -4.34
N LEU A 243 20.13 -9.48 -3.19
CA LEU A 243 19.96 -10.19 -1.93
C LEU A 243 18.76 -11.14 -1.97
N LEU A 244 17.61 -10.69 -2.54
CA LEU A 244 16.43 -11.54 -2.74
C LEU A 244 16.73 -12.74 -3.65
N ILE A 245 17.31 -12.49 -4.83
CA ILE A 245 17.68 -13.55 -5.78
C ILE A 245 18.66 -14.52 -5.16
N ALA A 246 19.66 -14.05 -4.40
CA ALA A 246 20.60 -14.91 -3.69
C ALA A 246 19.94 -15.81 -2.64
N LYS A 247 18.79 -15.38 -2.10
CA LYS A 247 17.94 -16.16 -1.20
C LYS A 247 16.98 -17.10 -1.94
N GLY A 248 17.00 -17.14 -3.25
CA GLY A 248 16.05 -17.89 -4.07
C GLY A 248 14.68 -17.26 -4.18
N TRP A 249 14.52 -16.02 -3.70
CA TRP A 249 13.28 -15.26 -3.85
C TRP A 249 13.26 -14.53 -5.19
N GLY A 250 12.07 -14.17 -5.65
CA GLY A 250 11.87 -13.22 -6.73
C GLY A 250 11.62 -11.81 -6.20
N TYR A 251 11.59 -10.86 -7.12
CA TYR A 251 11.13 -9.50 -6.86
C TYR A 251 10.21 -9.02 -7.98
N GLY A 252 9.31 -8.13 -7.64
CA GLY A 252 8.43 -7.45 -8.58
C GLY A 252 8.50 -5.95 -8.42
N THR A 253 8.05 -5.22 -9.43
CA THR A 253 7.83 -3.78 -9.35
C THR A 253 6.46 -3.45 -9.89
N ILE A 254 5.82 -2.45 -9.31
CA ILE A 254 4.59 -1.88 -9.84
C ILE A 254 4.74 -0.36 -9.92
N ASN A 255 4.37 0.23 -11.05
CA ASN A 255 4.44 1.69 -11.24
C ASN A 255 3.15 2.35 -10.72
N PRO A 256 3.18 3.03 -9.55
CA PRO A 256 1.99 3.68 -9.00
C PRO A 256 1.40 4.73 -9.93
N GLY A 257 2.24 5.47 -10.65
CA GLY A 257 1.82 6.50 -11.60
C GLY A 257 1.04 5.97 -12.80
N SER A 258 1.15 4.67 -13.11
CA SER A 258 0.35 4.02 -14.16
C SER A 258 -1.06 3.66 -13.68
N ILE A 259 -1.31 3.67 -12.39
CA ILE A 259 -2.60 3.41 -11.75
C ILE A 259 -3.30 4.74 -11.47
N GLN A 260 -2.62 5.59 -10.70
CA GLN A 260 -3.05 6.93 -10.32
C GLN A 260 -1.81 7.82 -10.16
N ALA A 261 -1.85 9.01 -10.75
CA ALA A 261 -0.75 9.97 -10.61
C ALA A 261 -0.54 10.37 -9.14
N ASP A 262 0.73 10.59 -8.77
CA ASP A 262 1.13 11.18 -7.48
C ASP A 262 0.94 12.69 -7.54
N GLY A 263 -0.30 13.13 -7.42
CA GLY A 263 -0.67 14.53 -7.57
C GLY A 263 -2.18 14.78 -7.65
N PRO A 264 -2.59 16.04 -7.80
CA PRO A 264 -3.99 16.47 -7.73
C PRO A 264 -4.86 16.10 -8.94
N ALA A 265 -4.34 15.36 -9.93
CA ALA A 265 -5.09 14.94 -11.12
C ALA A 265 -6.06 13.78 -10.82
N LEU A 266 -7.00 13.98 -9.91
CA LEU A 266 -7.90 12.94 -9.40
C LEU A 266 -9.14 12.70 -10.28
N THR A 267 -9.34 13.49 -11.31
CA THR A 267 -10.31 13.25 -12.39
C THR A 267 -9.73 12.42 -13.55
N ALA A 268 -8.52 11.91 -13.39
CA ALA A 268 -7.80 11.02 -14.30
C ALA A 268 -7.33 9.76 -13.57
N GLY A 269 -6.65 8.85 -14.27
CA GLY A 269 -6.23 7.56 -13.70
C GLY A 269 -7.41 6.71 -13.28
N ILE A 270 -7.19 5.75 -12.37
CA ILE A 270 -8.25 4.83 -11.94
C ILE A 270 -9.36 5.54 -11.16
N ILE A 271 -9.02 6.57 -10.37
CA ILE A 271 -10.01 7.38 -9.64
C ILE A 271 -10.92 8.09 -10.63
N GLY A 272 -10.34 8.77 -11.63
CA GLY A 272 -11.10 9.42 -12.68
C GLY A 272 -11.92 8.45 -13.52
N LEU A 273 -11.39 7.28 -13.84
CA LEU A 273 -12.14 6.26 -14.60
C LEU A 273 -13.40 5.82 -13.82
N THR A 274 -13.28 5.49 -12.55
CA THR A 274 -14.41 5.06 -11.72
C THR A 274 -15.45 6.16 -11.48
N ASN A 275 -15.01 7.43 -11.45
CA ASN A 275 -15.88 8.60 -11.28
C ASN A 275 -16.30 9.24 -12.62
N LYS A 276 -16.01 8.56 -13.74
CA LYS A 276 -16.34 9.05 -15.09
C LYS A 276 -15.82 10.47 -15.35
N GLY A 277 -14.59 10.73 -14.93
CA GLY A 277 -13.92 12.02 -15.07
C GLY A 277 -14.47 13.13 -14.17
N GLN A 278 -15.37 12.83 -13.23
CA GLN A 278 -15.96 13.81 -12.32
C GLN A 278 -15.16 13.93 -11.02
N PRO A 279 -15.30 15.03 -10.28
CA PRO A 279 -14.65 15.23 -8.99
C PRO A 279 -15.01 14.12 -7.99
N ARG A 280 -14.09 13.81 -7.08
CA ARG A 280 -14.31 12.86 -5.99
C ARG A 280 -15.39 13.35 -5.01
N LYS A 281 -16.10 12.40 -4.42
CA LYS A 281 -16.88 12.60 -3.19
C LYS A 281 -15.95 12.56 -1.97
N PRO A 282 -16.41 13.08 -0.81
CA PRO A 282 -15.59 13.13 0.39
C PRO A 282 -15.07 11.78 0.89
N ASP A 283 -15.76 10.68 0.66
CA ASP A 283 -15.36 9.33 1.06
C ASP A 283 -14.80 8.47 -0.08
N ASP A 284 -14.61 9.03 -1.27
CA ASP A 284 -13.93 8.37 -2.37
C ASP A 284 -12.42 8.20 -2.07
N TRP A 285 -11.85 7.18 -2.63
CA TRP A 285 -10.44 6.82 -2.43
C TRP A 285 -9.44 7.90 -2.86
N GLY A 286 -8.34 7.99 -2.10
CA GLY A 286 -7.16 8.75 -2.45
C GLY A 286 -6.14 7.88 -3.21
N ALA A 287 -5.04 8.49 -3.61
CA ALA A 287 -4.00 7.82 -4.40
C ALA A 287 -3.37 6.63 -3.64
N LEU A 288 -3.17 6.71 -2.31
CA LEU A 288 -2.63 5.58 -1.53
C LEU A 288 -3.53 4.34 -1.65
N ARG A 289 -4.84 4.54 -1.58
CA ARG A 289 -5.80 3.44 -1.70
C ARG A 289 -5.91 2.93 -3.15
N ALA A 290 -5.77 3.82 -4.13
CA ALA A 290 -5.73 3.45 -5.55
C ALA A 290 -4.48 2.61 -5.88
N TRP A 291 -3.32 2.96 -5.32
CA TRP A 291 -2.09 2.17 -5.48
C TRP A 291 -2.21 0.80 -4.83
N GLN A 292 -2.80 0.73 -3.62
CA GLN A 292 -3.11 -0.54 -2.96
C GLN A 292 -4.02 -1.43 -3.84
N TRP A 293 -5.07 -0.85 -4.45
CA TRP A 293 -5.92 -1.58 -5.37
C TRP A 293 -5.12 -2.15 -6.57
N GLY A 294 -4.21 -1.37 -7.13
CA GLY A 294 -3.36 -1.84 -8.22
C GLY A 294 -2.51 -3.06 -7.83
N VAL A 295 -1.96 -3.08 -6.60
CA VAL A 295 -1.26 -4.27 -6.08
C VAL A 295 -2.21 -5.45 -5.92
N SER A 296 -3.44 -5.23 -5.43
CA SER A 296 -4.44 -6.30 -5.36
C SER A 296 -4.72 -6.92 -6.74
N ARG A 297 -4.75 -6.11 -7.80
CA ARG A 297 -4.91 -6.60 -9.19
C ARG A 297 -3.65 -7.34 -9.67
N LEU A 298 -2.45 -6.88 -9.29
CA LEU A 298 -1.21 -7.62 -9.60
C LEU A 298 -1.20 -8.99 -8.90
N LEU A 299 -1.66 -9.08 -7.66
CA LEU A 299 -1.79 -10.34 -6.93
C LEU A 299 -2.71 -11.33 -7.66
N ASP A 300 -3.79 -10.85 -8.30
CA ASP A 300 -4.66 -11.72 -9.11
C ASP A 300 -3.89 -12.39 -10.25
N TYR A 301 -2.96 -11.66 -10.89
CA TYR A 301 -2.06 -12.24 -11.89
C TYR A 301 -1.05 -13.21 -11.24
N LEU A 302 -0.38 -12.79 -10.15
CA LEU A 302 0.66 -13.60 -9.52
C LEU A 302 0.11 -14.95 -9.02
N GLN A 303 -1.16 -15.03 -8.65
CA GLN A 303 -1.83 -16.31 -8.31
C GLN A 303 -1.92 -17.27 -9.51
N THR A 304 -1.81 -16.78 -10.73
CA THR A 304 -1.82 -17.61 -11.96
C THR A 304 -0.41 -17.94 -12.44
N ASP A 305 0.62 -17.26 -11.94
CA ASP A 305 2.01 -17.43 -12.37
C ASP A 305 2.67 -18.59 -11.63
N LYS A 306 2.92 -19.69 -12.32
CA LYS A 306 3.52 -20.92 -11.75
C LYS A 306 4.92 -20.74 -11.17
N ALA A 307 5.62 -19.64 -11.50
CA ALA A 307 6.94 -19.34 -10.94
C ALA A 307 6.85 -18.65 -9.57
N VAL A 308 5.66 -18.22 -9.12
CA VAL A 308 5.44 -17.45 -7.90
C VAL A 308 4.65 -18.26 -6.88
N ASP A 309 5.13 -18.36 -5.64
CA ASP A 309 4.30 -18.79 -4.52
C ASP A 309 3.43 -17.60 -4.06
N ALA A 310 2.22 -17.54 -4.58
CA ALA A 310 1.29 -16.45 -4.31
C ALA A 310 0.85 -16.33 -2.84
N ARG A 311 1.14 -17.32 -1.99
CA ARG A 311 0.92 -17.28 -0.54
C ARG A 311 2.05 -16.57 0.19
N GLN A 312 3.15 -16.30 -0.50
CA GLN A 312 4.37 -15.71 0.04
C GLN A 312 4.77 -14.45 -0.76
N VAL A 313 3.77 -13.66 -1.15
CA VAL A 313 4.01 -12.36 -1.79
C VAL A 313 4.09 -11.28 -0.71
N GLY A 314 5.17 -10.52 -0.73
CA GLY A 314 5.40 -9.38 0.13
C GLY A 314 5.28 -8.05 -0.60
N ILE A 315 5.20 -6.97 0.17
CA ILE A 315 5.17 -5.59 -0.31
C ILE A 315 6.28 -4.77 0.34
N GLU A 316 6.91 -3.89 -0.41
CA GLU A 316 7.98 -3.02 0.05
C GLU A 316 7.76 -1.60 -0.46
N GLY A 317 8.14 -0.61 0.35
CA GLY A 317 8.14 0.78 -0.05
C GLY A 317 8.86 1.68 0.94
N LEU A 318 9.41 2.77 0.41
CA LEU A 318 10.11 3.80 1.17
C LEU A 318 9.32 5.13 1.08
N SER A 319 9.28 5.92 2.16
CA SER A 319 8.67 7.26 2.16
C SER A 319 7.17 7.20 1.88
N ARG A 320 6.66 7.97 0.91
CA ARG A 320 5.27 7.88 0.43
C ARG A 320 4.87 6.48 -0.03
N TYR A 321 5.83 5.73 -0.59
CA TYR A 321 5.61 4.33 -0.95
C TYR A 321 5.66 3.40 0.26
N GLY A 322 6.34 3.80 1.35
CA GLY A 322 6.21 3.16 2.67
C GLY A 322 4.81 3.33 3.25
N LYS A 323 4.19 4.53 3.10
CA LYS A 323 2.76 4.73 3.43
C LYS A 323 1.89 3.78 2.59
N ALA A 324 2.12 3.73 1.26
CA ALA A 324 1.37 2.86 0.36
C ALA A 324 1.56 1.36 0.67
N ALA A 325 2.77 0.94 1.06
CA ALA A 325 3.07 -0.45 1.43
C ALA A 325 2.31 -0.86 2.71
N LEU A 326 2.30 0.00 3.74
CA LEU A 326 1.55 -0.26 4.97
C LEU A 326 0.04 -0.31 4.71
N VAL A 327 -0.50 0.64 3.93
CA VAL A 327 -1.91 0.61 3.52
C VAL A 327 -2.22 -0.65 2.71
N THR A 328 -1.30 -1.07 1.84
CA THR A 328 -1.47 -2.30 1.05
C THR A 328 -1.50 -3.52 1.96
N GLU A 329 -0.57 -3.65 2.87
CA GLU A 329 -0.54 -4.79 3.79
C GLU A 329 -1.79 -4.81 4.69
N ALA A 330 -2.21 -3.66 5.22
CA ALA A 330 -3.37 -3.56 6.09
C ALA A 330 -4.67 -4.01 5.40
N PHE A 331 -4.88 -3.61 4.14
CA PHE A 331 -6.15 -3.83 3.44
C PHE A 331 -6.13 -4.96 2.41
N GLU A 332 -4.99 -5.58 2.14
CA GLU A 332 -4.89 -6.74 1.25
C GLU A 332 -4.39 -7.97 2.03
N PRO A 333 -5.30 -8.82 2.49
CA PRO A 333 -4.93 -9.93 3.37
C PRO A 333 -4.05 -11.01 2.70
N ARG A 334 -3.91 -11.00 1.37
CA ARG A 334 -3.02 -11.92 0.63
C ARG A 334 -1.54 -11.50 0.69
N ILE A 335 -1.22 -10.29 1.13
CA ILE A 335 0.16 -9.89 1.40
C ILE A 335 0.63 -10.65 2.65
N ALA A 336 1.70 -11.40 2.49
CA ALA A 336 2.26 -12.24 3.56
C ALA A 336 3.28 -11.50 4.43
N VAL A 337 3.97 -10.52 3.87
CA VAL A 337 5.03 -9.77 4.56
C VAL A 337 5.14 -8.34 4.02
N GLY A 338 5.29 -7.36 4.92
CA GLY A 338 5.54 -5.97 4.60
C GLY A 338 6.92 -5.49 5.05
N PHE A 339 7.59 -4.72 4.19
CA PHE A 339 8.74 -3.90 4.55
C PHE A 339 8.35 -2.42 4.41
N ILE A 340 8.22 -1.74 5.55
CA ILE A 340 7.67 -0.39 5.64
C ILE A 340 8.79 0.59 5.97
N GLY A 341 9.32 1.28 4.97
CA GLY A 341 10.48 2.17 5.09
C GLY A 341 10.09 3.62 5.31
N SER A 342 10.54 4.25 6.40
CA SER A 342 10.48 5.70 6.67
C SER A 342 9.17 6.36 6.22
N SER A 343 8.02 5.78 6.66
CA SER A 343 6.72 6.09 6.08
C SER A 343 6.08 7.39 6.59
N GLY A 344 6.37 7.85 7.81
CA GLY A 344 5.86 9.10 8.35
C GLY A 344 4.34 9.18 8.50
N GLU A 345 3.79 10.40 8.44
CA GLU A 345 2.36 10.70 8.56
C GLU A 345 1.53 10.05 7.45
N GLY A 346 0.40 9.44 7.80
CA GLY A 346 -0.39 8.62 6.86
C GLY A 346 0.25 7.26 6.55
N GLY A 347 1.29 6.89 7.29
CA GLY A 347 1.92 5.59 7.35
C GLY A 347 1.98 5.10 8.79
N ALA A 348 3.17 4.75 9.29
CA ALA A 348 3.35 4.22 10.65
C ALA A 348 3.32 5.28 11.76
N LYS A 349 3.48 6.57 11.42
CA LYS A 349 3.48 7.66 12.40
C LYS A 349 2.07 7.90 12.95
N LEU A 350 1.96 8.03 14.27
CA LEU A 350 0.71 8.41 14.94
C LEU A 350 0.23 9.80 14.50
N HIS A 351 -1.00 9.90 14.03
CA HIS A 351 -1.67 11.17 13.74
C HIS A 351 -1.76 12.09 14.97
N ARG A 352 -1.86 11.48 16.16
CA ARG A 352 -2.02 12.16 17.45
C ARG A 352 -0.70 12.59 18.09
N HIS A 353 0.43 12.09 17.60
CA HIS A 353 1.75 12.56 18.00
C HIS A 353 2.14 13.77 17.15
N ILE A 354 1.97 14.96 17.72
CA ILE A 354 2.12 16.24 17.01
C ILE A 354 3.60 16.63 16.92
N PHE A 355 4.31 15.94 16.02
CA PHE A 355 5.72 16.11 15.78
C PHE A 355 6.03 16.01 14.29
N GLY A 356 6.72 16.99 13.71
CA GLY A 356 7.09 16.98 12.31
C GLY A 356 5.92 16.96 11.35
N GLU A 357 5.97 16.06 10.35
CA GLU A 357 4.88 15.84 9.39
C GLU A 357 3.59 15.51 10.13
N ALA A 358 2.51 16.19 9.79
CA ALA A 358 1.26 16.12 10.53
C ALA A 358 0.04 16.01 9.59
N VAL A 359 -1.13 15.74 10.16
CA VAL A 359 -2.42 15.72 9.45
C VAL A 359 -2.60 16.95 8.56
N GLU A 360 -2.16 18.12 9.02
CA GLU A 360 -2.24 19.38 8.31
C GLU A 360 -1.43 19.37 6.99
N ASN A 361 -0.32 18.64 6.92
CA ASN A 361 0.46 18.49 5.69
C ASN A 361 -0.33 17.66 4.66
N LEU A 362 -0.96 16.55 5.12
CA LEU A 362 -1.75 15.66 4.27
C LEU A 362 -3.17 16.19 3.99
N THR A 363 -3.59 17.26 4.61
CA THR A 363 -4.86 17.97 4.26
C THR A 363 -4.61 19.19 3.39
N GLY A 364 -3.36 19.66 3.33
CA GLY A 364 -2.89 20.76 2.49
C GLY A 364 -2.26 20.29 1.19
N GLY A 365 -0.93 20.23 1.16
CA GLY A 365 -0.15 19.97 -0.07
C GLY A 365 -0.31 18.57 -0.67
N GLU A 366 -0.60 17.57 0.15
CA GLU A 366 -0.61 16.15 -0.23
C GLU A 366 -1.98 15.49 -0.03
N TYR A 367 -3.05 16.30 0.02
CA TYR A 367 -4.44 15.88 0.24
C TYR A 367 -4.92 14.80 -0.74
N TYR A 368 -4.33 14.72 -1.92
CA TYR A 368 -4.69 13.76 -2.95
C TYR A 368 -4.32 12.30 -2.61
N TRP A 369 -3.44 12.09 -1.61
CA TRP A 369 -3.18 10.73 -1.11
C TRP A 369 -4.33 10.17 -0.31
N MET A 370 -5.10 11.04 0.34
CA MET A 370 -6.11 10.71 1.34
C MET A 370 -7.53 10.81 0.78
N ALA A 371 -8.52 10.28 1.50
CA ALA A 371 -9.92 10.61 1.26
C ALA A 371 -10.17 12.10 1.47
N GLY A 372 -11.19 12.65 0.81
CA GLY A 372 -11.61 14.04 1.06
C GLY A 372 -11.99 14.27 2.52
N ASN A 373 -12.66 13.31 3.16
CA ASN A 373 -13.05 13.37 4.56
C ASN A 373 -11.89 13.63 5.53
N PHE A 374 -10.66 13.22 5.18
CA PHE A 374 -9.48 13.45 6.01
C PHE A 374 -9.21 14.95 6.22
N MET A 375 -9.58 15.79 5.25
CA MET A 375 -9.40 17.26 5.35
C MET A 375 -10.17 17.88 6.53
N LYS A 376 -11.22 17.23 7.03
CA LYS A 376 -11.96 17.70 8.21
C LYS A 376 -11.06 17.87 9.43
N TYR A 377 -10.06 17.01 9.57
CA TYR A 377 -9.17 16.95 10.74
C TYR A 377 -8.02 17.97 10.70
N GLY A 378 -7.80 18.60 9.54
CA GLY A 378 -6.95 19.78 9.38
C GLY A 378 -7.72 21.11 9.41
N ALA A 379 -9.05 21.09 9.51
CA ALA A 379 -9.87 22.30 9.44
C ALA A 379 -9.78 23.15 10.70
N SER A 380 -9.46 24.44 10.53
CA SER A 380 -9.55 25.46 11.58
C SER A 380 -10.87 26.22 11.56
N GLU A 381 -11.54 26.30 10.40
CA GLU A 381 -12.83 26.92 10.21
C GLU A 381 -13.66 26.13 9.20
N ALA A 382 -14.83 25.61 9.63
CA ALA A 382 -15.73 24.85 8.79
C ALA A 382 -17.16 24.97 9.31
N THR A 383 -18.14 24.54 8.50
CA THR A 383 -19.58 24.51 8.89
C THR A 383 -19.87 23.58 10.06
N PHE A 384 -19.02 22.58 10.28
CA PHE A 384 -19.10 21.63 11.41
C PHE A 384 -18.21 22.03 12.61
N GLY A 385 -17.62 23.24 12.60
CA GLY A 385 -16.64 23.69 13.60
C GLY A 385 -15.20 23.28 13.26
N SER A 386 -14.29 23.42 14.23
CA SER A 386 -12.89 22.97 14.10
C SER A 386 -12.76 21.51 14.53
N LYS A 387 -12.03 20.72 13.75
CA LYS A 387 -11.59 19.37 14.12
C LYS A 387 -10.05 19.30 14.16
N THR A 388 -9.54 18.37 14.94
CA THR A 388 -8.12 18.16 15.20
C THR A 388 -7.74 16.70 14.93
N PRO A 389 -6.46 16.33 14.90
CA PRO A 389 -6.06 14.93 14.86
C PRO A 389 -6.66 14.09 16.00
N GLY A 390 -6.94 14.69 17.16
CA GLY A 390 -7.62 14.02 18.27
C GLY A 390 -9.05 13.56 17.97
N ASP A 391 -9.71 14.15 16.97
CA ASP A 391 -11.08 13.80 16.56
C ASP A 391 -11.13 12.68 15.51
N LEU A 392 -9.99 12.21 15.00
CA LEU A 392 -9.95 11.05 14.11
C LEU A 392 -10.48 9.80 14.84
N PRO A 393 -11.29 8.96 14.21
CA PRO A 393 -11.80 7.74 14.84
C PRO A 393 -10.75 6.64 14.94
N VAL A 394 -9.64 6.76 14.21
CA VAL A 394 -8.56 5.77 14.10
C VAL A 394 -7.19 6.46 14.13
N ASP A 395 -6.13 5.67 14.34
CA ASP A 395 -4.75 6.12 14.27
C ASP A 395 -3.81 5.02 13.73
N SER A 396 -2.54 5.33 13.51
CA SER A 396 -1.58 4.44 12.85
C SER A 396 -1.28 3.15 13.64
N ASN A 397 -1.44 3.13 14.97
CA ASN A 397 -1.39 1.90 15.75
C ASN A 397 -2.45 0.88 15.28
N GLU A 398 -3.66 1.36 14.97
CA GLU A 398 -4.73 0.53 14.41
C GLU A 398 -4.43 0.10 12.96
N LEU A 399 -3.80 0.96 12.15
CA LEU A 399 -3.37 0.59 10.79
C LEU A 399 -2.35 -0.56 10.82
N ILE A 400 -1.34 -0.48 11.70
CA ILE A 400 -0.34 -1.54 11.87
C ILE A 400 -1.02 -2.81 12.41
N ALA A 401 -1.98 -2.67 13.34
CA ALA A 401 -2.73 -3.79 13.88
C ALA A 401 -3.57 -4.53 12.83
N LEU A 402 -4.05 -3.85 11.77
CA LEU A 402 -4.70 -4.51 10.63
C LEU A 402 -3.77 -5.47 9.88
N CYS A 403 -2.46 -5.33 10.02
CA CYS A 403 -1.49 -6.25 9.43
C CYS A 403 -1.38 -7.57 10.19
N ALA A 404 -1.73 -7.59 11.49
CA ALA A 404 -1.62 -8.78 12.35
C ALA A 404 -2.49 -9.95 11.83
N PRO A 405 -2.01 -11.21 11.96
CA PRO A 405 -0.74 -11.66 12.55
C PRO A 405 0.40 -11.81 11.52
N ARG A 406 0.31 -11.16 10.34
CA ARG A 406 1.26 -11.26 9.22
C ARG A 406 2.59 -10.58 9.54
N LEU A 407 3.60 -10.86 8.74
CA LEU A 407 4.96 -10.38 8.95
C LEU A 407 5.07 -8.90 8.58
N THR A 408 5.28 -8.02 9.54
CA THR A 408 5.38 -6.57 9.32
C THR A 408 6.70 -6.05 9.88
N PHE A 409 7.55 -5.46 9.02
CA PHE A 409 8.85 -4.91 9.39
C PHE A 409 8.84 -3.39 9.21
N ILE A 410 8.92 -2.64 10.31
CA ILE A 410 8.99 -1.18 10.29
C ILE A 410 10.47 -0.75 10.31
N SER A 411 10.87 0.04 9.32
CA SER A 411 12.25 0.46 9.06
C SER A 411 12.38 1.97 9.02
N TYR A 412 13.43 2.51 9.66
CA TYR A 412 13.79 3.92 9.57
C TYR A 412 15.31 4.08 9.46
N GLY A 413 15.75 5.17 8.81
CA GLY A 413 17.11 5.67 8.92
C GLY A 413 17.27 6.57 10.14
N ILE A 414 18.32 7.42 10.15
CA ILE A 414 18.52 8.44 11.18
C ILE A 414 18.61 9.85 10.60
N PRO A 415 18.09 10.88 11.31
CA PRO A 415 18.15 12.27 10.86
C PRO A 415 19.57 12.76 10.58
N GLY A 416 20.54 12.35 11.39
CA GLY A 416 21.95 12.73 11.22
C GLY A 416 22.62 12.21 9.94
N LYS A 417 21.99 11.30 9.20
CA LYS A 417 22.43 10.76 7.91
C LYS A 417 21.47 11.08 6.76
N GLY A 418 20.44 11.88 7.00
CA GLY A 418 19.53 12.39 5.99
C GLY A 418 18.19 11.65 5.88
N ASP A 419 17.81 10.80 6.85
CA ASP A 419 16.40 10.47 7.02
C ASP A 419 15.71 11.66 7.69
N ALA A 420 14.58 12.11 7.15
CA ALA A 420 14.01 13.36 7.62
C ALA A 420 13.47 13.21 9.05
N LYS A 421 13.95 14.08 9.98
CA LYS A 421 13.49 14.11 11.38
C LYS A 421 11.97 14.24 11.47
N TRP A 422 11.38 14.98 10.56
CA TRP A 422 9.96 15.25 10.52
C TRP A 422 9.07 14.01 10.26
N LEU A 423 9.66 12.88 9.84
CA LEU A 423 8.94 11.60 9.68
C LEU A 423 8.54 10.96 11.02
N ASP A 424 8.99 11.53 12.12
CA ASP A 424 8.61 11.14 13.49
C ASP A 424 8.84 9.64 13.77
N HIS A 425 10.08 9.30 13.97
CA HIS A 425 10.49 7.92 14.25
C HIS A 425 9.92 7.42 15.59
N GLU A 426 9.84 8.30 16.60
CA GLU A 426 9.32 7.96 17.93
C GLU A 426 7.81 7.71 17.90
N GLY A 427 7.02 8.59 17.27
CA GLY A 427 5.58 8.36 17.08
C GLY A 427 5.27 7.11 16.28
N SER A 428 6.13 6.76 15.30
CA SER A 428 6.03 5.49 14.56
C SER A 428 6.35 4.27 15.43
N PHE A 429 7.34 4.39 16.31
CA PHE A 429 7.69 3.33 17.27
C PHE A 429 6.58 3.10 18.29
N MET A 430 6.01 4.18 18.84
CA MET A 430 4.87 4.14 19.76
C MET A 430 3.67 3.38 19.13
N ALA A 431 3.34 3.72 17.87
CA ALA A 431 2.27 3.03 17.13
C ALA A 431 2.55 1.53 16.97
N THR A 432 3.80 1.18 16.70
CA THR A 432 4.23 -0.22 16.52
C THR A 432 4.15 -1.01 17.83
N ILE A 433 4.49 -0.40 18.97
CA ILE A 433 4.33 -1.02 20.29
C ILE A 433 2.87 -1.30 20.60
N ASP A 434 1.98 -0.30 20.46
CA ASP A 434 0.57 -0.51 20.79
C ASP A 434 -0.08 -1.56 19.88
N ALA A 435 0.26 -1.60 18.60
CA ALA A 435 -0.18 -2.62 17.66
C ALA A 435 0.22 -4.06 18.08
N SER A 436 1.34 -4.21 18.81
CA SER A 436 1.81 -5.52 19.31
C SER A 436 0.76 -6.27 20.14
N ARG A 437 -0.18 -5.56 20.76
CA ARG A 437 -1.29 -6.14 21.55
C ARG A 437 -2.18 -7.03 20.68
N VAL A 438 -2.43 -6.64 19.42
CA VAL A 438 -3.23 -7.45 18.49
C VAL A 438 -2.44 -8.64 17.96
N PHE A 439 -1.14 -8.48 17.70
CA PHE A 439 -0.30 -9.63 17.36
C PHE A 439 -0.37 -10.69 18.48
N ALA A 440 -0.20 -10.28 19.73
CA ALA A 440 -0.31 -11.17 20.88
C ALA A 440 -1.70 -11.83 21.01
N LEU A 441 -2.78 -11.05 20.82
CA LEU A 441 -4.16 -11.56 20.81
C LEU A 441 -4.36 -12.67 19.78
N LEU A 442 -3.73 -12.54 18.62
CA LEU A 442 -3.84 -13.49 17.49
C LEU A 442 -2.79 -14.62 17.56
N GLY A 443 -2.08 -14.76 18.68
CA GLY A 443 -1.08 -15.82 18.90
C GLY A 443 0.25 -15.58 18.19
N ALA A 444 0.49 -14.36 17.69
CA ALA A 444 1.76 -13.95 17.12
C ALA A 444 2.58 -13.13 18.13
N LYS A 445 3.89 -13.02 17.92
CA LYS A 445 4.75 -12.20 18.78
C LYS A 445 4.89 -10.80 18.18
N GLY A 446 4.60 -9.77 18.99
CA GLY A 446 4.86 -8.35 18.68
C GLY A 446 6.31 -7.94 18.95
N LEU A 447 6.55 -6.67 19.29
CA LEU A 447 7.90 -6.14 19.54
C LEU A 447 8.50 -6.59 20.88
N ASP A 448 7.72 -7.18 21.78
CA ASP A 448 8.18 -7.59 23.13
C ASP A 448 8.73 -6.41 23.96
N VAL A 449 8.05 -5.27 23.88
CA VAL A 449 8.34 -4.08 24.68
C VAL A 449 7.23 -3.92 25.69
N GLU A 450 7.61 -3.97 26.97
CA GLU A 450 6.67 -3.77 28.08
C GLU A 450 6.44 -2.30 28.40
N GLY A 451 5.25 -1.98 28.89
CA GLY A 451 4.92 -0.67 29.43
C GLY A 451 4.06 0.19 28.49
N ASP A 452 3.99 1.47 28.83
CA ASP A 452 3.22 2.46 28.08
C ASP A 452 3.97 2.85 26.79
N PRO A 453 3.34 2.76 25.61
CA PRO A 453 3.93 3.19 24.34
C PRO A 453 4.52 4.60 24.36
N HIS A 454 3.89 5.52 25.10
CA HIS A 454 4.35 6.94 25.20
C HIS A 454 5.65 7.13 26.00
N THR A 455 6.04 6.15 26.79
CA THR A 455 7.26 6.21 27.65
C THR A 455 8.32 5.22 27.20
N ALA A 456 7.99 4.33 26.27
CA ALA A 456 8.91 3.33 25.76
C ALA A 456 10.01 3.99 24.92
N LYS A 457 11.23 3.49 25.08
CA LYS A 457 12.40 4.00 24.34
C LYS A 457 12.70 3.12 23.15
N MET A 458 12.96 3.76 22.01
CA MET A 458 13.48 3.06 20.85
C MET A 458 14.79 2.33 21.20
N PRO A 459 15.02 1.13 20.62
CA PRO A 459 16.32 0.47 20.76
C PRO A 459 17.43 1.35 20.15
N PRO A 460 18.67 1.19 20.61
CA PRO A 460 19.81 1.88 19.99
C PRO A 460 19.87 1.63 18.48
N VAL A 461 20.34 2.63 17.73
CA VAL A 461 20.53 2.54 16.28
C VAL A 461 21.31 1.28 15.93
N ASN A 462 20.92 0.61 14.86
CA ASN A 462 21.44 -0.68 14.40
C ASN A 462 21.08 -1.89 15.29
N GLN A 463 20.37 -1.72 16.38
CA GLN A 463 19.74 -2.81 17.10
C GLN A 463 18.28 -2.95 16.63
N GLY A 464 17.83 -4.18 16.43
CA GLY A 464 16.48 -4.48 15.97
C GLY A 464 15.71 -5.29 16.99
N LEU A 465 14.40 -5.07 17.06
CA LEU A 465 13.44 -5.95 17.72
C LEU A 465 12.92 -6.91 16.64
N LEU A 466 13.56 -8.06 16.49
CA LEU A 466 13.40 -8.95 15.34
C LEU A 466 12.99 -10.39 15.75
N ASP A 467 12.39 -10.55 16.92
CA ASP A 467 12.04 -11.89 17.44
C ASP A 467 10.57 -12.25 17.21
N GLY A 468 9.74 -11.27 16.83
CA GLY A 468 8.32 -11.45 16.57
C GLY A 468 7.97 -11.32 15.07
N GLN A 469 6.69 -11.54 14.75
CA GLN A 469 6.11 -11.28 13.43
C GLN A 469 5.97 -9.79 13.16
N LEU A 470 5.89 -8.96 14.18
CA LEU A 470 6.06 -7.52 14.08
C LEU A 470 7.50 -7.17 14.45
N ALA A 471 8.16 -6.40 13.62
CA ALA A 471 9.57 -6.07 13.77
C ALA A 471 9.82 -4.57 13.63
N TRP A 472 10.85 -4.08 14.33
CA TRP A 472 11.32 -2.71 14.27
C TRP A 472 12.85 -2.68 14.14
N ARG A 473 13.37 -1.85 13.24
CA ARG A 473 14.80 -1.59 13.19
C ARG A 473 15.10 -0.20 12.61
N GLN A 474 15.84 0.62 13.37
CA GLN A 474 16.46 1.85 12.89
C GLN A 474 17.90 1.57 12.47
N HIS A 475 18.31 2.04 11.28
CA HIS A 475 19.68 1.90 10.78
C HIS A 475 20.42 3.26 10.77
N ASP A 476 21.73 3.24 10.76
CA ASP A 476 22.61 4.42 10.73
C ASP A 476 22.80 5.04 9.34
N GLY A 477 21.94 4.69 8.39
CA GLY A 477 21.85 5.32 7.07
C GLY A 477 20.83 6.48 7.06
N GLY A 478 20.72 7.14 5.90
CA GLY A 478 19.72 8.17 5.64
C GLY A 478 18.39 7.63 5.14
N HIS A 479 17.72 8.38 4.27
CA HIS A 479 16.41 8.05 3.69
C HIS A 479 16.54 6.94 2.62
N THR A 480 16.66 5.71 3.09
CA THR A 480 16.87 4.49 2.26
C THR A 480 16.49 3.24 3.06
N ASP A 481 16.10 2.18 2.37
CA ASP A 481 15.80 0.86 2.92
C ASP A 481 17.02 -0.10 2.92
N ALA A 482 17.97 0.16 2.03
CA ALA A 482 19.10 -0.74 1.71
C ALA A 482 19.85 -1.30 2.94
N PRO A 483 20.19 -0.52 4.00
CA PRO A 483 20.91 -1.07 5.15
C PRO A 483 20.12 -2.10 5.94
N ASN A 484 18.77 -2.02 5.91
CA ASN A 484 17.91 -2.94 6.65
C ASN A 484 17.50 -4.17 5.85
N MET A 485 17.66 -4.18 4.54
CA MET A 485 17.19 -5.29 3.70
C MET A 485 17.81 -6.65 4.09
N LYS A 486 19.10 -6.71 4.42
CA LYS A 486 19.74 -7.95 4.90
C LYS A 486 19.15 -8.46 6.21
N TYR A 487 18.78 -7.55 7.12
CA TYR A 487 18.19 -7.91 8.41
C TYR A 487 16.73 -8.33 8.24
N PHE A 488 16.00 -7.66 7.36
CA PHE A 488 14.67 -8.05 6.94
C PHE A 488 14.65 -9.49 6.39
N LEU A 489 15.55 -9.82 5.46
CA LEU A 489 15.61 -11.17 4.89
C LEU A 489 15.95 -12.23 5.92
N LEU A 490 16.90 -11.96 6.82
CA LEU A 490 17.24 -12.88 7.92
C LEU A 490 16.09 -13.06 8.90
N TRP A 491 15.33 -12.00 9.14
CA TRP A 491 14.14 -12.06 9.98
C TRP A 491 13.00 -12.81 9.30
N ALA A 492 12.68 -12.48 8.05
CA ALA A 492 11.61 -13.11 7.29
C ALA A 492 11.83 -14.62 7.09
N ASP A 493 13.08 -15.05 6.90
CA ASP A 493 13.45 -16.48 6.79
C ASP A 493 13.05 -17.32 8.02
N LYS A 494 12.90 -16.72 9.19
CA LYS A 494 12.45 -17.42 10.39
C LYS A 494 11.00 -17.93 10.27
N PHE A 495 10.21 -17.28 9.42
CA PHE A 495 8.76 -17.50 9.28
C PHE A 495 8.37 -18.00 7.88
N ILE A 496 9.09 -17.54 6.84
CA ILE A 496 8.87 -17.95 5.46
C ILE A 496 9.83 -19.11 5.15
N GLY A 497 9.35 -20.32 5.27
CA GLY A 497 10.15 -21.55 5.12
C GLY A 497 10.53 -21.83 3.67
N HIS A 498 11.28 -20.93 3.01
CA HIS A 498 11.78 -21.12 1.65
C HIS A 498 13.26 -21.54 1.66
N THR A 499 13.57 -22.66 1.01
CA THR A 499 14.96 -23.13 0.83
C THR A 499 15.44 -22.72 -0.55
N PRO A 500 16.56 -21.95 -0.68
CA PRO A 500 17.14 -21.62 -1.97
C PRO A 500 17.51 -22.89 -2.76
N PRO A 501 17.43 -22.88 -4.10
CA PRO A 501 18.00 -23.95 -4.92
C PRO A 501 19.51 -24.04 -4.66
N GLN A 502 20.03 -25.29 -4.55
CA GLN A 502 21.45 -25.58 -4.39
C GLN A 502 22.25 -25.27 -5.65
#